data_d0987135eff35cc5848e620209f3a92d
#
_entry.id   d0987135eff35cc5848e620209f3a92d
#
_cell.length_a   1.000
_cell.length_b   1.000
_cell.length_c   1.000
_cell.angle_alpha   90.00
_cell.angle_beta   90.00
_cell.angle_gamma   90.00
#
_symmetry.space_group_name_H-M   'P 1'
#
loop_
_entity.id
_entity.type
_entity.pdbx_description
1 polymer ?
#
loop_
_entity_poly.entity_id
_entity_poly.type
_entity_poly.pdbx_seq_one_letter_code
_entity_poly.pdbx_strand_id
1 'polypeptide(L)'
;MTVDPVLLIGVLVLAVLVAWFVFGRKNKASDDTTQTTKPSASATEQVRAPEISEPASFFSALARSRSQLSTSLKTLFSGGFDEEIREDLEAILLSSDVGVDTTDWVLETLEARSKQDGITDANGLLRLLKEILASTLSAAEVQVDESVNKPHVVLMIGVNGVGKTTTIGKLAHRYQAANQTVLLAAGDTFRAAAVEQLKTWGDRNGVPVIAQETGADSASVLFDACESAKARGTDIVLADTAGRLQNKANLMNELEKIGRVLGKLGIGAPHEVLLVLDAGTGQNAISQAREFAKAIQPTGLVLTKLDGTAKGGIVFALSREFGLPIRYVGLGEKAEDLREFDATAFVDAIFAETSE
;
A
#
# COMPACT_ATOMS: atom_id res chain seq x y z
N MET A 1 -14.07 62.94 22.60
CA MET A 1 -14.29 61.57 22.02
C MET A 1 -13.10 61.27 21.12
N THR A 2 -12.12 60.57 21.63
CA THR A 2 -10.95 60.16 20.87
C THR A 2 -11.24 58.81 20.20
N VAL A 3 -11.23 58.82 18.88
CA VAL A 3 -11.46 57.59 18.10
C VAL A 3 -10.21 56.70 18.20
N ASP A 4 -10.42 55.44 18.56
CA ASP A 4 -9.35 54.49 18.77
C ASP A 4 -8.58 54.24 17.44
N PRO A 5 -7.26 54.46 17.39
CA PRO A 5 -6.43 54.36 16.16
C PRO A 5 -6.46 52.95 15.58
N VAL A 6 -6.69 51.92 16.37
CA VAL A 6 -6.78 50.49 15.89
C VAL A 6 -8.03 50.28 15.04
N LEU A 7 -9.15 50.92 15.39
CA LEU A 7 -10.42 50.84 14.64
C LEU A 7 -10.29 51.55 13.27
N LEU A 8 -9.51 52.63 13.19
CA LEU A 8 -9.28 53.41 11.97
C LEU A 8 -8.43 52.60 10.96
N ILE A 9 -7.41 51.87 11.44
CA ILE A 9 -6.57 50.99 10.60
C ILE A 9 -7.39 49.81 10.07
N GLY A 10 -8.23 49.21 10.88
CA GLY A 10 -9.09 48.10 10.46
C GLY A 10 -10.05 48.46 9.33
N VAL A 11 -10.67 49.67 9.41
CA VAL A 11 -11.58 50.18 8.37
C VAL A 11 -10.83 50.49 7.09
N LEU A 12 -9.60 51.00 7.17
CA LEU A 12 -8.76 51.31 5.98
C LEU A 12 -8.31 50.06 5.24
N VAL A 13 -7.94 49.00 5.96
CA VAL A 13 -7.58 47.69 5.37
C VAL A 13 -8.77 47.03 4.69
N LEU A 14 -9.95 47.11 5.30
CA LEU A 14 -11.17 46.55 4.72
C LEU A 14 -11.57 47.30 3.43
N ALA A 15 -11.44 48.65 3.42
CA ALA A 15 -11.74 49.47 2.25
C ALA A 15 -10.77 49.14 1.06
N VAL A 16 -9.48 48.91 1.33
CA VAL A 16 -8.50 48.51 0.31
C VAL A 16 -8.82 47.14 -0.27
N LEU A 17 -9.21 46.16 0.57
CA LEU A 17 -9.60 44.81 0.10
C LEU A 17 -10.86 44.82 -0.74
N VAL A 18 -11.86 45.64 -0.38
CA VAL A 18 -13.10 45.80 -1.15
C VAL A 18 -12.82 46.49 -2.50
N ALA A 19 -11.97 47.52 -2.52
CA ALA A 19 -11.57 48.22 -3.73
C ALA A 19 -10.81 47.25 -4.68
N TRP A 20 -9.90 46.44 -4.17
CA TRP A 20 -9.17 45.43 -4.96
C TRP A 20 -10.13 44.36 -5.56
N PHE A 21 -11.11 43.92 -4.81
CA PHE A 21 -12.11 42.95 -5.28
C PHE A 21 -13.06 43.51 -6.34
N VAL A 22 -13.44 44.78 -6.24
CA VAL A 22 -14.38 45.45 -7.19
C VAL A 22 -13.65 45.90 -8.47
N PHE A 23 -12.43 46.45 -8.37
CA PHE A 23 -11.66 46.95 -9.52
C PHE A 23 -10.87 45.85 -10.24
N GLY A 24 -10.46 44.79 -9.55
CA GLY A 24 -9.75 43.66 -10.17
C GLY A 24 -10.63 42.83 -11.14
N ARG A 25 -11.94 42.99 -11.09
CA ARG A 25 -12.91 42.26 -11.94
C ARG A 25 -13.29 42.97 -13.25
N LYS A 26 -12.81 44.19 -13.49
CA LYS A 26 -13.29 45.02 -14.63
C LYS A 26 -12.35 45.08 -15.84
N ASN A 27 -11.26 44.38 -15.88
CA ASN A 27 -10.34 44.40 -17.05
C ASN A 27 -10.27 43.04 -17.75
N LYS A 28 -11.41 42.57 -18.25
CA LYS A 28 -11.47 41.55 -19.30
C LYS A 28 -12.77 41.67 -20.11
N ALA A 29 -12.86 42.70 -20.92
CA ALA A 29 -13.78 42.71 -22.09
C ALA A 29 -13.35 43.84 -23.05
N SER A 30 -13.28 43.43 -24.29
CA SER A 30 -13.23 44.22 -25.54
C SER A 30 -11.86 44.71 -26.02
N ASP A 31 -11.33 43.99 -27.04
CA ASP A 31 -10.98 44.65 -28.30
C ASP A 31 -11.27 43.66 -29.44
N ASP A 32 -12.29 44.06 -30.21
CA ASP A 32 -12.72 43.43 -31.44
C ASP A 32 -12.08 44.22 -32.58
N THR A 33 -11.17 43.61 -33.33
CA THR A 33 -10.73 44.18 -34.60
C THR A 33 -10.57 43.08 -35.66
N THR A 34 -11.53 43.06 -36.56
CA THR A 34 -11.62 42.32 -37.78
C THR A 34 -10.32 42.33 -38.60
N GLN A 35 -9.71 41.19 -38.86
CA GLN A 35 -8.86 40.95 -40.03
C GLN A 35 -9.10 39.56 -40.61
N THR A 36 -9.66 39.59 -41.81
CA THR A 36 -9.84 38.50 -42.75
C THR A 36 -8.50 37.95 -43.22
N THR A 37 -8.17 36.68 -42.93
CA THR A 37 -7.19 35.93 -43.71
C THR A 37 -7.59 34.45 -43.80
N LYS A 38 -7.37 33.88 -44.97
CA LYS A 38 -7.70 32.60 -45.57
C LYS A 38 -7.49 31.37 -44.68
N PRO A 39 -8.19 30.25 -44.95
CA PRO A 39 -8.06 29.02 -44.17
C PRO A 39 -6.74 28.33 -44.47
N SER A 40 -5.90 28.21 -43.46
CA SER A 40 -4.76 27.30 -43.45
C SER A 40 -5.18 25.99 -42.82
N ALA A 41 -4.70 24.90 -43.39
CA ALA A 41 -5.04 23.52 -43.18
C ALA A 41 -5.09 23.12 -41.71
N SER A 42 -6.12 22.34 -41.37
CA SER A 42 -6.33 21.64 -40.12
C SER A 42 -5.09 20.89 -39.65
N ALA A 43 -4.45 21.37 -38.59
CA ALA A 43 -3.64 20.52 -37.74
C ALA A 43 -4.61 19.64 -36.92
N THR A 44 -4.77 18.41 -37.33
CA THR A 44 -5.43 17.37 -36.55
C THR A 44 -4.59 17.19 -35.29
N GLU A 45 -5.06 17.73 -34.19
CA GLU A 45 -4.55 17.41 -32.87
C GLU A 45 -4.79 15.91 -32.67
N GLN A 46 -3.77 15.11 -32.97
CA GLN A 46 -3.77 13.69 -32.65
C GLN A 46 -3.89 13.59 -31.12
N VAL A 47 -5.09 13.27 -30.66
CA VAL A 47 -5.30 12.74 -29.33
C VAL A 47 -4.38 11.52 -29.23
N ARG A 48 -3.21 11.68 -28.64
CA ARG A 48 -2.34 10.57 -28.29
C ARG A 48 -3.19 9.61 -27.47
N ALA A 49 -3.41 8.43 -28.02
CA ALA A 49 -3.92 7.31 -27.27
C ALA A 49 -3.07 7.20 -25.97
N PRO A 50 -3.66 6.90 -24.81
CA PRO A 50 -2.88 6.71 -23.61
C PRO A 50 -1.83 5.63 -23.90
N GLU A 51 -0.56 6.00 -23.77
CA GLU A 51 0.53 5.03 -23.80
C GLU A 51 0.18 3.95 -22.78
N ILE A 52 -0.07 2.73 -23.24
CA ILE A 52 -0.16 1.54 -22.40
C ILE A 52 1.26 1.32 -21.91
N SER A 53 1.64 2.05 -20.85
CA SER A 53 2.91 1.79 -20.18
C SER A 53 2.79 0.42 -19.52
N GLU A 54 3.76 -0.45 -19.76
CA GLU A 54 3.83 -1.75 -19.11
C GLU A 54 3.68 -1.59 -17.59
N PRO A 55 3.01 -2.55 -16.93
CA PRO A 55 2.86 -2.51 -15.47
C PRO A 55 4.23 -2.52 -14.79
N ALA A 56 4.38 -1.79 -13.69
CA ALA A 56 5.64 -1.71 -12.94
C ALA A 56 6.16 -3.12 -12.58
N SER A 57 7.41 -3.40 -12.94
CA SER A 57 8.09 -4.63 -12.56
C SER A 57 8.69 -4.48 -11.16
N PHE A 58 8.97 -5.59 -10.47
CA PHE A 58 9.73 -5.56 -9.23
C PHE A 58 11.05 -4.81 -9.41
N PHE A 59 11.73 -5.06 -10.53
CA PHE A 59 13.01 -4.42 -10.83
C PHE A 59 12.92 -2.89 -10.89
N SER A 60 11.92 -2.33 -11.58
CA SER A 60 11.74 -0.87 -11.69
C SER A 60 11.24 -0.25 -10.38
N ALA A 61 10.31 -0.92 -9.71
CA ALA A 61 9.72 -0.42 -8.46
C ALA A 61 10.72 -0.42 -7.30
N LEU A 62 11.58 -1.42 -7.20
CA LEU A 62 12.55 -1.56 -6.10
C LEU A 62 13.89 -0.83 -6.35
N ALA A 63 13.97 0.06 -7.35
CA ALA A 63 15.20 0.77 -7.68
C ALA A 63 15.84 1.50 -6.49
N ARG A 64 15.03 2.14 -5.63
CA ARG A 64 15.50 2.84 -4.42
C ARG A 64 16.01 1.88 -3.34
N SER A 65 15.27 0.82 -3.05
CA SER A 65 15.70 -0.21 -2.09
C SER A 65 16.95 -0.92 -2.58
N ARG A 66 17.03 -1.20 -3.89
CA ARG A 66 18.19 -1.81 -4.53
C ARG A 66 19.44 -0.94 -4.42
N SER A 67 19.35 0.36 -4.74
CA SER A 67 20.51 1.25 -4.69
C SER A 67 21.15 1.31 -3.29
N GLN A 68 20.36 1.20 -2.24
CA GLN A 68 20.85 1.19 -0.87
C GLN A 68 21.51 -0.14 -0.49
N LEU A 69 20.92 -1.28 -0.84
CA LEU A 69 21.44 -2.59 -0.48
C LEU A 69 22.56 -3.08 -1.42
N SER A 70 22.34 -3.08 -2.74
CA SER A 70 23.25 -3.79 -3.65
C SER A 70 24.58 -3.06 -3.86
N THR A 71 24.59 -1.72 -3.88
CA THR A 71 25.83 -0.96 -4.06
C THR A 71 26.77 -1.13 -2.87
N SER A 72 26.25 -1.11 -1.67
CA SER A 72 27.03 -1.29 -0.44
C SER A 72 27.56 -2.71 -0.28
N LEU A 73 26.78 -3.73 -0.67
CA LEU A 73 27.16 -5.13 -0.49
C LEU A 73 28.24 -5.61 -1.47
N LYS A 74 28.34 -5.05 -2.68
CA LYS A 74 29.36 -5.44 -3.65
C LYS A 74 30.79 -5.09 -3.20
N THR A 75 30.96 -3.96 -2.53
CA THR A 75 32.26 -3.51 -2.02
C THR A 75 32.66 -4.22 -0.74
N LEU A 76 31.67 -4.75 -0.02
CA LEU A 76 31.86 -5.30 1.31
C LEU A 76 32.66 -6.59 1.32
N PHE A 77 32.28 -7.58 0.52
CA PHE A 77 32.83 -8.95 0.61
C PHE A 77 34.19 -9.17 -0.05
N SER A 78 35.02 -8.12 -0.27
CA SER A 78 36.30 -8.25 -0.96
C SER A 78 37.38 -9.04 -0.21
N GLY A 79 37.22 -9.31 1.10
CA GLY A 79 38.21 -9.94 1.96
C GLY A 79 37.79 -11.24 2.68
N GLY A 80 36.61 -11.79 2.41
CA GLY A 80 36.06 -12.90 3.20
C GLY A 80 35.02 -12.39 4.20
N PHE A 81 34.62 -13.22 5.20
CA PHE A 81 33.68 -12.82 6.28
C PHE A 81 34.42 -12.73 7.60
N ASP A 82 34.84 -11.54 7.98
CA ASP A 82 35.48 -11.20 9.23
C ASP A 82 34.61 -10.27 10.09
N GLU A 83 35.11 -9.80 11.22
CA GLU A 83 34.36 -8.97 12.17
C GLU A 83 34.05 -7.58 11.57
N GLU A 84 34.97 -6.99 10.77
CA GLU A 84 34.76 -5.70 10.13
C GLU A 84 33.63 -5.79 9.09
N ILE A 85 33.63 -6.84 8.28
CA ILE A 85 32.59 -7.12 7.28
C ILE A 85 31.25 -7.40 7.98
N ARG A 86 31.27 -8.08 9.13
CA ARG A 86 30.06 -8.33 9.92
C ARG A 86 29.43 -7.04 10.43
N GLU A 87 30.22 -6.11 10.99
CA GLU A 87 29.74 -4.81 11.47
C GLU A 87 29.17 -3.95 10.32
N ASP A 88 29.87 -3.91 9.19
CA ASP A 88 29.41 -3.19 8.00
C ASP A 88 28.10 -3.77 7.42
N LEU A 89 28.00 -5.10 7.37
CA LEU A 89 26.78 -5.78 6.90
C LEU A 89 25.60 -5.51 7.85
N GLU A 90 25.85 -5.52 9.16
CA GLU A 90 24.86 -5.15 10.16
C GLU A 90 24.33 -3.74 9.90
N ALA A 91 25.21 -2.77 9.72
CA ALA A 91 24.84 -1.38 9.45
C ALA A 91 24.00 -1.24 8.15
N ILE A 92 24.37 -1.97 7.09
CA ILE A 92 23.63 -2.00 5.82
C ILE A 92 22.21 -2.57 6.03
N LEU A 93 22.08 -3.70 6.68
CA LEU A 93 20.79 -4.36 6.91
C LEU A 93 19.88 -3.51 7.79
N LEU A 94 20.41 -2.93 8.87
CA LEU A 94 19.66 -2.04 9.76
C LEU A 94 19.20 -0.76 9.04
N SER A 95 20.09 -0.14 8.24
CA SER A 95 19.74 1.06 7.48
C SER A 95 18.66 0.82 6.42
N SER A 96 18.52 -0.44 6.00
CA SER A 96 17.49 -0.88 5.04
C SER A 96 16.17 -1.31 5.71
N ASP A 97 16.03 -1.09 7.01
CA ASP A 97 14.86 -1.47 7.82
C ASP A 97 14.61 -3.01 7.93
N VAL A 98 15.66 -3.85 7.81
CA VAL A 98 15.56 -5.31 8.07
C VAL A 98 15.20 -5.58 9.53
N GLY A 99 15.52 -4.65 10.43
CA GLY A 99 15.26 -4.77 11.88
C GLY A 99 16.31 -5.58 12.63
N VAL A 100 16.47 -5.30 13.93
CA VAL A 100 17.54 -5.86 14.75
C VAL A 100 17.48 -7.38 14.80
N ASP A 101 16.34 -7.95 15.25
CA ASP A 101 16.20 -9.40 15.45
C ASP A 101 16.42 -10.22 14.16
N THR A 102 16.02 -9.65 13.01
CA THR A 102 16.22 -10.30 11.71
C THR A 102 17.66 -10.15 11.24
N THR A 103 18.27 -9.00 11.46
CA THR A 103 19.68 -8.73 11.13
C THR A 103 20.60 -9.66 11.91
N ASP A 104 20.44 -9.78 13.22
CA ASP A 104 21.22 -10.68 14.05
C ASP A 104 21.14 -12.13 13.57
N TRP A 105 19.92 -12.59 13.31
CA TRP A 105 19.71 -13.94 12.79
C TRP A 105 20.36 -14.16 11.42
N VAL A 106 20.29 -13.17 10.50
CA VAL A 106 20.93 -13.26 9.18
C VAL A 106 22.45 -13.37 9.33
N LEU A 107 23.05 -12.54 10.20
CA LEU A 107 24.50 -12.53 10.44
C LEU A 107 24.98 -13.85 11.04
N GLU A 108 24.31 -14.34 12.09
CA GLU A 108 24.63 -15.62 12.73
C GLU A 108 24.50 -16.78 11.74
N THR A 109 23.42 -16.79 10.93
CA THR A 109 23.20 -17.85 9.92
C THR A 109 24.24 -17.80 8.83
N LEU A 110 24.58 -16.59 8.34
CA LEU A 110 25.61 -16.39 7.31
C LEU A 110 26.98 -16.88 7.81
N GLU A 111 27.36 -16.51 9.03
CA GLU A 111 28.63 -16.94 9.64
C GLU A 111 28.68 -18.47 9.80
N ALA A 112 27.63 -19.07 10.37
CA ALA A 112 27.59 -20.51 10.57
C ALA A 112 27.65 -21.30 9.26
N ARG A 113 26.87 -20.92 8.26
CA ARG A 113 26.81 -21.60 6.96
C ARG A 113 28.09 -21.37 6.14
N SER A 114 28.65 -20.14 6.14
CA SER A 114 29.90 -19.87 5.41
C SER A 114 31.06 -20.73 5.94
N LYS A 115 31.17 -20.91 7.27
CA LYS A 115 32.16 -21.80 7.88
C LYS A 115 31.91 -23.27 7.55
N GLN A 116 30.65 -23.72 7.63
CA GLN A 116 30.27 -25.09 7.32
C GLN A 116 30.56 -25.48 5.87
N ASP A 117 30.24 -24.59 4.93
CA ASP A 117 30.36 -24.84 3.49
C ASP A 117 31.74 -24.42 2.92
N GLY A 118 32.61 -23.83 3.76
CA GLY A 118 33.94 -23.36 3.37
C GLY A 118 33.91 -22.19 2.39
N ILE A 119 32.87 -21.38 2.43
CA ILE A 119 32.66 -20.22 1.53
C ILE A 119 33.43 -19.03 2.08
N THR A 120 34.44 -18.57 1.33
CA THR A 120 35.28 -17.43 1.70
C THR A 120 35.36 -16.34 0.64
N ASP A 121 34.86 -16.61 -0.57
CA ASP A 121 34.85 -15.64 -1.65
C ASP A 121 33.63 -14.75 -1.65
N ALA A 122 33.77 -13.52 -2.15
CA ALA A 122 32.74 -12.49 -2.18
C ALA A 122 31.43 -12.94 -2.86
N ASN A 123 31.53 -13.62 -3.98
CA ASN A 123 30.37 -14.06 -4.75
C ASN A 123 29.63 -15.19 -4.03
N GLY A 124 30.36 -16.10 -3.38
CA GLY A 124 29.79 -17.15 -2.56
C GLY A 124 29.04 -16.59 -1.34
N LEU A 125 29.62 -15.62 -0.62
CA LEU A 125 28.99 -14.96 0.51
C LEU A 125 27.72 -14.17 0.10
N LEU A 126 27.78 -13.44 -1.01
CA LEU A 126 26.61 -12.71 -1.52
C LEU A 126 25.49 -13.66 -1.93
N ARG A 127 25.81 -14.79 -2.59
CA ARG A 127 24.83 -15.81 -2.94
C ARG A 127 24.21 -16.43 -1.69
N LEU A 128 25.01 -16.76 -0.69
CA LEU A 128 24.56 -17.32 0.57
C LEU A 128 23.64 -16.33 1.32
N LEU A 129 23.99 -15.05 1.36
CA LEU A 129 23.15 -14.00 1.93
C LEU A 129 21.78 -13.91 1.23
N LYS A 130 21.76 -13.95 -0.11
CA LYS A 130 20.51 -13.99 -0.88
C LYS A 130 19.65 -15.21 -0.53
N GLU A 131 20.25 -16.40 -0.44
CA GLU A 131 19.55 -17.62 -0.05
C GLU A 131 18.95 -17.52 1.37
N ILE A 132 19.72 -16.97 2.33
CA ILE A 132 19.25 -16.77 3.70
C ILE A 132 18.06 -15.82 3.72
N LEU A 133 18.16 -14.66 3.06
CA LEU A 133 17.07 -13.69 2.97
C LEU A 133 15.84 -14.27 2.23
N ALA A 134 16.04 -14.98 1.13
CA ALA A 134 14.95 -15.66 0.43
C ALA A 134 14.23 -16.68 1.34
N SER A 135 15.00 -17.41 2.17
CA SER A 135 14.42 -18.37 3.12
C SER A 135 13.48 -17.75 4.13
N THR A 136 13.70 -16.47 4.52
CA THR A 136 12.78 -15.75 5.41
C THR A 136 11.42 -15.50 4.74
N LEU A 137 11.39 -15.43 3.41
CA LEU A 137 10.18 -15.13 2.64
C LEU A 137 9.44 -16.40 2.18
N SER A 138 10.06 -17.58 2.27
CA SER A 138 9.44 -18.84 1.79
C SER A 138 8.15 -19.20 2.51
N ALA A 139 8.04 -18.87 3.81
CA ALA A 139 6.80 -19.03 4.57
C ALA A 139 5.71 -18.02 4.15
N ALA A 140 6.08 -17.00 3.36
CA ALA A 140 5.19 -15.92 2.93
C ALA A 140 4.43 -16.24 1.64
N GLU A 141 4.66 -17.39 0.99
CA GLU A 141 3.98 -17.81 -0.24
C GLU A 141 2.92 -18.87 0.07
N VAL A 142 1.74 -18.44 0.48
CA VAL A 142 0.58 -19.33 0.61
C VAL A 142 -0.44 -18.93 -0.44
N GLN A 143 -0.76 -19.87 -1.35
CA GLN A 143 -1.90 -19.72 -2.25
C GLN A 143 -3.19 -20.05 -1.49
N VAL A 144 -4.10 -19.08 -1.42
CA VAL A 144 -5.44 -19.27 -0.87
C VAL A 144 -6.37 -19.69 -2.01
N ASP A 145 -7.05 -20.80 -1.85
CA ASP A 145 -8.10 -21.21 -2.80
C ASP A 145 -9.39 -20.42 -2.53
N GLU A 146 -9.56 -19.32 -3.23
CA GLU A 146 -10.69 -18.42 -3.12
C GLU A 146 -12.00 -19.04 -3.69
N SER A 147 -11.91 -20.18 -4.40
CA SER A 147 -13.06 -20.84 -5.01
C SER A 147 -13.88 -21.69 -4.03
N VAL A 148 -13.32 -22.01 -2.88
CA VAL A 148 -13.94 -22.90 -1.88
C VAL A 148 -15.17 -22.29 -1.24
N ASN A 149 -15.19 -20.96 -1.06
CA ASN A 149 -16.27 -20.26 -0.37
C ASN A 149 -16.96 -19.26 -1.30
N LYS A 150 -18.30 -19.22 -1.30
CA LYS A 150 -19.10 -18.24 -2.05
C LYS A 150 -20.17 -17.62 -1.16
N PRO A 151 -20.07 -16.31 -0.86
CA PRO A 151 -18.98 -15.41 -1.22
C PRO A 151 -17.70 -15.68 -0.41
N HIS A 152 -16.54 -15.56 -1.06
CA HIS A 152 -15.27 -15.44 -0.35
C HIS A 152 -15.12 -14.02 0.21
N VAL A 153 -15.01 -13.87 1.52
CA VAL A 153 -15.04 -12.58 2.21
C VAL A 153 -13.63 -12.21 2.65
N VAL A 154 -13.11 -11.11 2.08
CA VAL A 154 -11.80 -10.53 2.39
C VAL A 154 -12.00 -9.25 3.20
N LEU A 155 -11.53 -9.24 4.43
CA LEU A 155 -11.56 -8.09 5.32
C LEU A 155 -10.23 -7.34 5.25
N MET A 156 -10.27 -6.05 4.83
CA MET A 156 -9.08 -5.21 4.74
C MET A 156 -8.91 -4.39 6.01
N ILE A 157 -7.81 -4.60 6.74
CA ILE A 157 -7.49 -3.87 7.99
C ILE A 157 -6.17 -3.11 7.86
N GLY A 158 -5.92 -2.16 8.75
CA GLY A 158 -4.70 -1.33 8.76
C GLY A 158 -5.01 0.14 9.09
N VAL A 159 -3.98 0.94 9.32
CA VAL A 159 -4.15 2.35 9.69
C VAL A 159 -4.64 3.22 8.52
N ASN A 160 -5.08 4.44 8.80
CA ASN A 160 -5.46 5.38 7.75
C ASN A 160 -4.24 5.80 6.92
N GLY A 161 -4.42 5.92 5.59
CA GLY A 161 -3.39 6.37 4.66
C GLY A 161 -2.42 5.28 4.17
N VAL A 162 -2.53 4.04 4.66
CA VAL A 162 -1.71 2.92 4.16
C VAL A 162 -2.16 2.37 2.81
N GLY A 163 -3.32 2.80 2.29
CA GLY A 163 -3.79 2.38 0.98
C GLY A 163 -4.87 1.30 0.97
N LYS A 164 -5.59 1.03 2.08
CA LYS A 164 -6.68 0.03 2.13
C LYS A 164 -7.70 0.18 1.00
N THR A 165 -8.38 1.31 0.95
CA THR A 165 -9.43 1.60 -0.04
C THR A 165 -8.90 1.53 -1.48
N THR A 166 -7.66 2.00 -1.71
CA THR A 166 -6.99 1.89 -3.02
C THR A 166 -6.69 0.44 -3.36
N THR A 167 -6.21 -0.36 -2.41
CA THR A 167 -5.95 -1.80 -2.59
C THR A 167 -7.22 -2.55 -2.91
N ILE A 168 -8.33 -2.26 -2.23
CA ILE A 168 -9.66 -2.82 -2.52
C ILE A 168 -10.06 -2.54 -3.98
N GLY A 169 -9.90 -1.29 -4.44
CA GLY A 169 -10.21 -0.93 -5.81
C GLY A 169 -9.37 -1.67 -6.85
N LYS A 170 -8.08 -1.85 -6.58
CA LYS A 170 -7.16 -2.61 -7.44
C LYS A 170 -7.46 -4.12 -7.42
N LEU A 171 -7.79 -4.70 -6.26
CA LEU A 171 -8.23 -6.08 -6.14
C LEU A 171 -9.55 -6.33 -6.89
N ALA A 172 -10.51 -5.40 -6.77
CA ALA A 172 -11.76 -5.50 -7.51
C ALA A 172 -11.54 -5.55 -9.02
N HIS A 173 -10.64 -4.70 -9.53
CA HIS A 173 -10.23 -4.73 -10.95
C HIS A 173 -9.63 -6.09 -11.34
N ARG A 174 -8.73 -6.63 -10.51
CA ARG A 174 -8.05 -7.90 -10.74
C ARG A 174 -9.05 -9.08 -10.76
N TYR A 175 -9.95 -9.18 -9.78
CA TYR A 175 -10.95 -10.24 -9.72
C TYR A 175 -11.92 -10.20 -10.91
N GLN A 176 -12.31 -9.00 -11.34
CA GLN A 176 -13.13 -8.86 -12.55
C GLN A 176 -12.40 -9.28 -13.82
N ALA A 177 -11.10 -8.96 -13.93
CA ALA A 177 -10.27 -9.43 -15.06
C ALA A 177 -10.16 -10.96 -15.09
N ALA A 178 -10.30 -11.62 -13.92
CA ALA A 178 -10.42 -13.07 -13.78
C ALA A 178 -11.85 -13.62 -13.96
N ASN A 179 -12.81 -12.77 -14.43
CA ASN A 179 -14.23 -13.10 -14.60
C ASN A 179 -14.96 -13.49 -13.30
N GLN A 180 -14.50 -13.02 -12.15
CA GLN A 180 -15.18 -13.19 -10.87
C GLN A 180 -16.12 -12.02 -10.59
N THR A 181 -17.27 -12.31 -10.01
CA THR A 181 -18.20 -11.26 -9.55
C THR A 181 -17.76 -10.73 -8.19
N VAL A 182 -17.75 -9.40 -8.03
CA VAL A 182 -17.25 -8.72 -6.85
C VAL A 182 -18.32 -7.81 -6.25
N LEU A 183 -18.32 -7.67 -4.93
CA LEU A 183 -19.09 -6.69 -4.18
C LEU A 183 -18.18 -5.97 -3.19
N LEU A 184 -18.29 -4.63 -3.12
CA LEU A 184 -17.54 -3.81 -2.18
C LEU A 184 -18.41 -3.45 -0.98
N ALA A 185 -17.82 -3.48 0.23
CA ALA A 185 -18.49 -3.12 1.47
C ALA A 185 -17.79 -1.95 2.18
N ALA A 186 -18.49 -0.82 2.35
CA ALA A 186 -17.93 0.42 2.89
C ALA A 186 -18.03 0.44 4.44
N GLY A 187 -17.13 -0.28 5.12
CA GLY A 187 -17.12 -0.34 6.58
C GLY A 187 -16.38 0.82 7.27
N ASP A 188 -15.61 1.69 6.58
CA ASP A 188 -15.08 2.95 7.16
C ASP A 188 -16.18 4.03 7.20
N THR A 189 -17.25 3.77 7.96
CA THR A 189 -18.48 4.58 7.99
C THR A 189 -18.28 5.97 8.57
N PHE A 190 -17.24 6.19 9.39
CA PHE A 190 -16.95 7.47 10.01
C PHE A 190 -16.24 8.47 9.10
N ARG A 191 -15.78 8.03 7.91
CA ARG A 191 -15.10 8.88 6.95
C ARG A 191 -15.89 8.95 5.64
N ALA A 192 -16.74 9.99 5.53
CA ALA A 192 -17.53 10.20 4.31
C ALA A 192 -16.66 10.16 3.03
N ALA A 193 -15.45 10.77 3.07
CA ALA A 193 -14.52 10.74 1.94
C ALA A 193 -14.01 9.32 1.61
N ALA A 194 -13.88 8.41 2.60
CA ALA A 194 -13.49 7.03 2.32
C ALA A 194 -14.61 6.25 1.64
N VAL A 195 -15.85 6.44 2.10
CA VAL A 195 -17.04 5.86 1.46
C VAL A 195 -17.17 6.34 0.01
N GLU A 196 -17.03 7.65 -0.24
CA GLU A 196 -17.09 8.20 -1.60
C GLU A 196 -15.91 7.72 -2.48
N GLN A 197 -14.72 7.56 -1.91
CA GLN A 197 -13.59 6.97 -2.61
C GLN A 197 -13.88 5.53 -3.02
N LEU A 198 -14.46 4.72 -2.12
CA LEU A 198 -14.82 3.34 -2.43
C LEU A 198 -15.90 3.26 -3.51
N LYS A 199 -16.92 4.13 -3.46
CA LYS A 199 -17.93 4.25 -4.53
C LYS A 199 -17.30 4.60 -5.88
N THR A 200 -16.36 5.55 -5.89
CA THR A 200 -15.62 5.91 -7.11
C THR A 200 -14.86 4.70 -7.69
N TRP A 201 -14.28 3.85 -6.86
CA TRP A 201 -13.68 2.59 -7.31
C TRP A 201 -14.72 1.59 -7.82
N GLY A 202 -15.87 1.51 -7.15
CA GLY A 202 -17.00 0.71 -7.62
C GLY A 202 -17.47 1.11 -9.01
N ASP A 203 -17.68 2.42 -9.21
CA ASP A 203 -18.11 2.97 -10.50
C ASP A 203 -17.09 2.71 -11.62
N ARG A 204 -15.80 2.93 -11.34
CA ARG A 204 -14.71 2.68 -12.31
C ARG A 204 -14.64 1.23 -12.76
N ASN A 205 -14.82 0.32 -11.81
CA ASN A 205 -14.75 -1.11 -12.09
C ASN A 205 -16.12 -1.72 -12.46
N GLY A 206 -17.24 -0.97 -12.42
CA GLY A 206 -18.58 -1.52 -12.61
C GLY A 206 -18.99 -2.51 -11.53
N VAL A 207 -18.52 -2.32 -10.28
CA VAL A 207 -18.73 -3.21 -9.14
C VAL A 207 -19.70 -2.58 -8.16
N PRO A 208 -20.76 -3.27 -7.69
CA PRO A 208 -21.69 -2.73 -6.70
C PRO A 208 -21.00 -2.46 -5.36
N VAL A 209 -21.40 -1.36 -4.71
CA VAL A 209 -20.92 -0.95 -3.39
C VAL A 209 -22.08 -0.91 -2.42
N ILE A 210 -21.97 -1.65 -1.32
CA ILE A 210 -22.89 -1.52 -0.17
C ILE A 210 -22.31 -0.52 0.80
N ALA A 211 -23.06 0.55 1.06
CA ALA A 211 -22.72 1.60 2.00
C ALA A 211 -23.99 2.06 2.74
N GLN A 212 -23.82 2.52 3.96
CA GLN A 212 -24.88 3.13 4.75
C GLN A 212 -24.52 4.59 5.08
N GLU A 213 -25.37 5.27 5.84
CA GLU A 213 -25.15 6.65 6.26
C GLU A 213 -23.90 6.79 7.13
N THR A 214 -23.28 7.98 7.09
CA THR A 214 -22.09 8.29 7.90
C THR A 214 -22.38 8.04 9.39
N GLY A 215 -21.50 7.26 10.03
CA GLY A 215 -21.64 6.90 11.44
C GLY A 215 -22.48 5.64 11.71
N ALA A 216 -22.93 4.96 10.65
CA ALA A 216 -23.56 3.65 10.81
C ALA A 216 -22.59 2.64 11.44
N ASP A 217 -23.12 1.58 12.03
CA ASP A 217 -22.31 0.50 12.61
C ASP A 217 -21.58 -0.29 11.53
N SER A 218 -20.25 -0.19 11.51
CA SER A 218 -19.39 -0.88 10.52
C SER A 218 -19.70 -2.38 10.41
N ALA A 219 -19.90 -3.07 11.54
CA ALA A 219 -20.19 -4.48 11.53
C ALA A 219 -21.54 -4.82 10.86
N SER A 220 -22.53 -3.94 11.01
CA SER A 220 -23.84 -4.11 10.35
C SER A 220 -23.73 -3.90 8.84
N VAL A 221 -22.98 -2.88 8.40
CA VAL A 221 -22.75 -2.63 6.96
C VAL A 221 -22.09 -3.84 6.29
N LEU A 222 -21.06 -4.41 6.93
CA LEU A 222 -20.34 -5.56 6.39
C LEU A 222 -21.20 -6.82 6.41
N PHE A 223 -22.03 -7.02 7.43
CA PHE A 223 -22.96 -8.13 7.50
C PHE A 223 -23.99 -8.07 6.37
N ASP A 224 -24.63 -6.90 6.17
CA ASP A 224 -25.61 -6.68 5.10
C ASP A 224 -25.00 -6.88 3.71
N ALA A 225 -23.75 -6.45 3.53
CA ALA A 225 -23.01 -6.67 2.27
C ALA A 225 -22.79 -8.15 2.01
N CYS A 226 -22.40 -8.94 3.01
CA CYS A 226 -22.21 -10.37 2.87
C CYS A 226 -23.52 -11.11 2.61
N GLU A 227 -24.62 -10.76 3.31
CA GLU A 227 -25.94 -11.34 3.02
C GLU A 227 -26.42 -10.99 1.60
N SER A 228 -26.20 -9.73 1.16
CA SER A 228 -26.51 -9.33 -0.22
C SER A 228 -25.69 -10.12 -1.24
N ALA A 229 -24.40 -10.33 -0.98
CA ALA A 229 -23.50 -11.10 -1.84
C ALA A 229 -23.96 -12.57 -1.95
N LYS A 230 -24.30 -13.18 -0.80
CA LYS A 230 -24.82 -14.54 -0.72
C LYS A 230 -26.10 -14.69 -1.53
N ALA A 231 -27.04 -13.76 -1.38
CA ALA A 231 -28.32 -13.79 -2.13
C ALA A 231 -28.14 -13.64 -3.64
N ARG A 232 -27.09 -12.93 -4.08
CA ARG A 232 -26.77 -12.69 -5.50
C ARG A 232 -25.87 -13.76 -6.11
N GLY A 233 -25.31 -14.67 -5.31
CA GLY A 233 -24.29 -15.62 -5.77
C GLY A 233 -22.98 -14.98 -6.15
N THR A 234 -22.63 -13.84 -5.51
CA THR A 234 -21.36 -13.10 -5.73
C THR A 234 -20.18 -13.95 -5.29
N ASP A 235 -19.10 -13.94 -6.07
CA ASP A 235 -17.91 -14.74 -5.77
C ASP A 235 -17.08 -14.13 -4.63
N ILE A 236 -16.83 -12.82 -4.67
CA ILE A 236 -15.91 -12.12 -3.77
C ILE A 236 -16.59 -10.92 -3.08
N VAL A 237 -16.39 -10.77 -1.77
CA VAL A 237 -16.69 -9.55 -1.02
C VAL A 237 -15.40 -8.93 -0.52
N LEU A 238 -15.14 -7.67 -0.91
CA LEU A 238 -14.02 -6.87 -0.41
C LEU A 238 -14.55 -5.85 0.58
N ALA A 239 -14.19 -6.01 1.86
CA ALA A 239 -14.70 -5.20 2.97
C ALA A 239 -13.64 -4.20 3.46
N ASP A 240 -13.93 -2.89 3.30
CA ASP A 240 -13.10 -1.81 3.89
C ASP A 240 -13.42 -1.63 5.37
N THR A 241 -12.44 -1.18 6.15
CA THR A 241 -12.59 -0.89 7.58
C THR A 241 -11.98 0.44 7.97
N ALA A 242 -12.41 0.98 9.12
CA ALA A 242 -11.74 2.10 9.75
C ALA A 242 -10.27 1.80 10.07
N GLY A 243 -9.45 2.87 10.18
CA GLY A 243 -8.02 2.72 10.48
C GLY A 243 -7.52 3.80 11.43
N ARG A 244 -8.34 4.30 12.36
CA ARG A 244 -8.02 5.41 13.27
C ARG A 244 -7.21 4.94 14.47
N LEU A 245 -5.92 4.64 14.28
CA LEU A 245 -5.05 4.10 15.33
C LEU A 245 -4.83 5.08 16.50
N GLN A 246 -5.04 6.39 16.30
CA GLN A 246 -5.00 7.38 17.39
C GLN A 246 -6.07 7.12 18.46
N ASN A 247 -7.16 6.42 18.11
CA ASN A 247 -8.14 5.90 19.06
C ASN A 247 -8.09 4.37 19.07
N LYS A 248 -6.92 3.85 19.45
CA LYS A 248 -6.54 2.45 19.36
C LYS A 248 -7.57 1.48 19.97
N ALA A 249 -8.00 1.75 21.21
CA ALA A 249 -8.92 0.86 21.92
C ALA A 249 -10.26 0.72 21.17
N ASN A 250 -10.82 1.82 20.69
CA ASN A 250 -12.08 1.79 19.95
C ASN A 250 -11.93 1.06 18.62
N LEU A 251 -10.82 1.28 17.89
CA LEU A 251 -10.55 0.58 16.63
C LEU A 251 -10.43 -0.94 16.85
N MET A 252 -9.69 -1.37 17.87
CA MET A 252 -9.52 -2.78 18.15
C MET A 252 -10.84 -3.45 18.54
N ASN A 253 -11.64 -2.81 19.38
CA ASN A 253 -12.98 -3.29 19.76
C ASN A 253 -13.93 -3.37 18.53
N GLU A 254 -13.82 -2.42 17.60
CA GLU A 254 -14.60 -2.42 16.35
C GLU A 254 -14.23 -3.61 15.48
N LEU A 255 -12.93 -3.88 15.29
CA LEU A 255 -12.44 -5.01 14.49
C LEU A 255 -12.84 -6.36 15.11
N GLU A 256 -12.72 -6.52 16.43
CA GLU A 256 -13.20 -7.71 17.16
C GLU A 256 -14.71 -7.90 16.96
N LYS A 257 -15.49 -6.81 17.03
CA LYS A 257 -16.92 -6.83 16.77
C LYS A 257 -17.23 -7.29 15.35
N ILE A 258 -16.52 -6.74 14.34
CA ILE A 258 -16.66 -7.11 12.94
C ILE A 258 -16.42 -8.63 12.77
N GLY A 259 -15.29 -9.14 13.24
CA GLY A 259 -14.98 -10.56 13.16
C GLY A 259 -16.06 -11.46 13.77
N ARG A 260 -16.53 -11.09 14.97
CA ARG A 260 -17.60 -11.83 15.65
C ARG A 260 -18.95 -11.76 14.93
N VAL A 261 -19.29 -10.62 14.32
CA VAL A 261 -20.57 -10.46 13.60
C VAL A 261 -20.53 -11.20 12.27
N LEU A 262 -19.43 -11.12 11.51
CA LEU A 262 -19.26 -11.87 10.27
C LEU A 262 -19.27 -13.40 10.52
N GLY A 263 -18.71 -13.86 11.64
CA GLY A 263 -18.76 -15.27 12.03
C GLY A 263 -20.19 -15.82 12.20
N LYS A 264 -21.21 -14.97 12.46
CA LYS A 264 -22.61 -15.37 12.56
C LYS A 264 -23.26 -15.69 11.21
N LEU A 265 -22.63 -15.36 10.08
CA LEU A 265 -23.12 -15.69 8.74
C LEU A 265 -23.18 -17.20 8.46
N GLY A 266 -22.48 -18.01 9.26
CA GLY A 266 -22.46 -19.47 9.10
C GLY A 266 -21.71 -19.97 7.86
N ILE A 267 -20.91 -19.08 7.22
CA ILE A 267 -20.10 -19.41 6.04
C ILE A 267 -18.60 -19.38 6.34
N GLY A 268 -18.20 -19.22 7.60
CA GLY A 268 -16.78 -19.12 7.99
C GLY A 268 -16.14 -17.76 7.76
N ALA A 269 -16.94 -16.72 7.46
CA ALA A 269 -16.41 -15.36 7.22
C ALA A 269 -15.89 -14.69 8.52
N PRO A 270 -14.87 -13.81 8.40
CA PRO A 270 -14.10 -13.50 7.18
C PRO A 270 -13.18 -14.67 6.81
N HIS A 271 -13.03 -14.98 5.52
CA HIS A 271 -12.16 -16.04 5.03
C HIS A 271 -10.70 -15.59 4.96
N GLU A 272 -10.49 -14.32 4.62
CA GLU A 272 -9.20 -13.65 4.72
C GLU A 272 -9.31 -12.35 5.50
N VAL A 273 -8.30 -12.09 6.32
CA VAL A 273 -8.07 -10.81 7.00
C VAL A 273 -6.71 -10.29 6.53
N LEU A 274 -6.74 -9.35 5.59
CA LEU A 274 -5.53 -8.78 5.00
C LEU A 274 -5.13 -7.50 5.71
N LEU A 275 -3.96 -7.54 6.37
CA LEU A 275 -3.37 -6.37 7.01
C LEU A 275 -2.56 -5.58 5.97
N VAL A 276 -3.04 -4.37 5.68
CA VAL A 276 -2.38 -3.45 4.75
C VAL A 276 -1.40 -2.57 5.51
N LEU A 277 -0.15 -2.57 5.08
CA LEU A 277 0.95 -1.84 5.68
C LEU A 277 1.67 -0.99 4.61
N ASP A 278 2.09 0.21 4.99
CA ASP A 278 2.90 1.09 4.15
C ASP A 278 4.39 0.77 4.39
N ALA A 279 5.06 0.20 3.39
CA ALA A 279 6.47 -0.16 3.46
C ALA A 279 7.39 1.06 3.73
N GLY A 280 6.99 2.25 3.30
CA GLY A 280 7.73 3.49 3.54
C GLY A 280 7.80 3.89 5.02
N THR A 281 6.95 3.31 5.87
CA THR A 281 6.99 3.58 7.33
C THR A 281 8.06 2.77 8.07
N GLY A 282 8.72 1.80 7.40
CA GLY A 282 9.79 1.00 7.97
C GLY A 282 9.37 0.28 9.26
N GLN A 283 10.19 0.31 10.29
CA GLN A 283 9.94 -0.37 11.58
C GLN A 283 8.60 -0.02 12.26
N ASN A 284 7.98 1.12 11.91
CA ASN A 284 6.65 1.45 12.41
C ASN A 284 5.58 0.48 11.87
N ALA A 285 5.78 -0.12 10.68
CA ALA A 285 4.87 -1.12 10.14
C ALA A 285 4.80 -2.37 11.05
N ILE A 286 5.93 -2.80 11.62
CA ILE A 286 5.99 -3.92 12.58
C ILE A 286 5.15 -3.58 13.83
N SER A 287 5.35 -2.38 14.39
CA SER A 287 4.59 -1.95 15.56
C SER A 287 3.09 -1.93 15.29
N GLN A 288 2.67 -1.49 14.10
CA GLN A 288 1.27 -1.56 13.67
C GLN A 288 0.79 -3.00 13.57
N ALA A 289 1.55 -3.88 12.92
CA ALA A 289 1.18 -5.28 12.76
C ALA A 289 0.98 -5.99 14.10
N ARG A 290 1.86 -5.75 15.08
CA ARG A 290 1.71 -6.28 16.45
C ARG A 290 0.39 -5.86 17.09
N GLU A 291 -0.03 -4.61 16.87
CA GLU A 291 -1.27 -4.09 17.46
C GLU A 291 -2.52 -4.70 16.81
N PHE A 292 -2.55 -4.78 15.48
CA PHE A 292 -3.67 -5.40 14.78
C PHE A 292 -3.79 -6.90 15.09
N ALA A 293 -2.67 -7.61 15.18
CA ALA A 293 -2.65 -9.05 15.50
C ALA A 293 -3.25 -9.39 16.88
N LYS A 294 -3.29 -8.42 17.82
CA LYS A 294 -3.93 -8.59 19.14
C LYS A 294 -5.46 -8.57 19.08
N ALA A 295 -6.02 -7.82 18.13
CA ALA A 295 -7.47 -7.61 18.05
C ALA A 295 -8.16 -8.60 17.10
N ILE A 296 -7.54 -8.85 15.97
CA ILE A 296 -8.03 -9.77 14.96
C ILE A 296 -6.83 -10.41 14.30
N GLN A 297 -6.83 -11.75 14.17
CA GLN A 297 -5.73 -12.47 13.57
C GLN A 297 -5.68 -12.19 12.06
N PRO A 298 -4.64 -11.49 11.54
CA PRO A 298 -4.44 -11.40 10.10
C PRO A 298 -4.13 -12.77 9.52
N THR A 299 -4.62 -13.04 8.32
CA THR A 299 -4.29 -14.25 7.56
C THR A 299 -3.25 -14.00 6.48
N GLY A 300 -2.99 -12.71 6.18
CA GLY A 300 -2.00 -12.30 5.20
C GLY A 300 -1.70 -10.81 5.26
N LEU A 301 -0.62 -10.42 4.58
CA LEU A 301 -0.14 -9.05 4.51
C LEU A 301 -0.30 -8.49 3.10
N VAL A 302 -0.55 -7.18 3.03
CA VAL A 302 -0.44 -6.39 1.80
C VAL A 302 0.54 -5.25 2.06
N LEU A 303 1.61 -5.18 1.28
CA LEU A 303 2.63 -4.13 1.42
C LEU A 303 2.48 -3.12 0.30
N THR A 304 2.20 -1.88 0.65
CA THR A 304 2.00 -0.79 -0.30
C THR A 304 3.22 0.13 -0.37
N LYS A 305 3.31 0.93 -1.44
CA LYS A 305 4.32 1.99 -1.63
C LYS A 305 5.76 1.50 -1.64
N LEU A 306 5.99 0.26 -2.08
CA LEU A 306 7.34 -0.29 -2.21
C LEU A 306 8.19 0.47 -3.25
N ASP A 307 7.57 1.03 -4.28
CA ASP A 307 8.20 1.83 -5.33
C ASP A 307 8.80 3.15 -4.82
N GLY A 308 8.25 3.68 -3.74
CA GLY A 308 8.66 4.97 -3.15
C GLY A 308 9.75 4.89 -2.09
N THR A 309 10.13 3.69 -1.62
CA THR A 309 10.93 3.53 -0.41
C THR A 309 12.32 2.96 -0.65
N ALA A 310 13.29 3.40 0.15
CA ALA A 310 14.59 2.75 0.33
C ALA A 310 14.56 1.66 1.42
N LYS A 311 13.42 1.49 2.12
CA LYS A 311 13.21 0.63 3.28
C LYS A 311 12.65 -0.75 2.92
N GLY A 312 13.02 -1.29 1.75
CA GLY A 312 12.53 -2.59 1.28
C GLY A 312 12.85 -3.78 2.20
N GLY A 313 13.84 -3.64 3.07
CA GLY A 313 14.20 -4.65 4.06
C GLY A 313 13.10 -4.97 5.08
N ILE A 314 12.13 -4.07 5.27
CA ILE A 314 10.97 -4.31 6.14
C ILE A 314 10.18 -5.57 5.76
N VAL A 315 10.23 -5.98 4.50
CA VAL A 315 9.57 -7.19 4.00
C VAL A 315 10.10 -8.43 4.71
N PHE A 316 11.43 -8.52 4.87
CA PHE A 316 12.09 -9.62 5.58
C PHE A 316 11.72 -9.64 7.06
N ALA A 317 11.72 -8.46 7.71
CA ALA A 317 11.36 -8.32 9.11
C ALA A 317 9.92 -8.76 9.39
N LEU A 318 8.96 -8.30 8.58
CA LEU A 318 7.54 -8.65 8.71
C LEU A 318 7.31 -10.15 8.50
N SER A 319 7.92 -10.72 7.46
CA SER A 319 7.77 -12.14 7.15
C SER A 319 8.31 -13.01 8.29
N ARG A 320 9.51 -12.69 8.79
CA ARG A 320 10.15 -13.46 9.87
C ARG A 320 9.41 -13.34 11.20
N GLU A 321 8.95 -12.13 11.57
CA GLU A 321 8.31 -11.90 12.86
C GLU A 321 6.91 -12.51 12.95
N PHE A 322 6.13 -12.38 11.89
CA PHE A 322 4.72 -12.80 11.95
C PHE A 322 4.46 -14.16 11.31
N GLY A 323 5.35 -14.66 10.44
CA GLY A 323 5.12 -15.90 9.70
C GLY A 323 3.86 -15.86 8.83
N LEU A 324 3.38 -14.65 8.49
CA LEU A 324 2.19 -14.45 7.68
C LEU A 324 2.55 -14.37 6.19
N PRO A 325 1.73 -14.93 5.30
CA PRO A 325 1.93 -14.80 3.88
C PRO A 325 1.78 -13.34 3.43
N ILE A 326 2.71 -12.88 2.60
CA ILE A 326 2.57 -11.62 1.88
C ILE A 326 1.77 -11.95 0.62
N ARG A 327 0.52 -11.48 0.58
CA ARG A 327 -0.40 -11.79 -0.53
C ARG A 327 -0.16 -10.88 -1.73
N TYR A 328 -0.03 -9.58 -1.48
CA TYR A 328 0.08 -8.57 -2.52
C TYR A 328 1.08 -7.49 -2.16
N VAL A 329 1.67 -6.89 -3.20
CA VAL A 329 2.53 -5.74 -3.10
C VAL A 329 2.09 -4.65 -4.07
N GLY A 330 2.06 -3.40 -3.59
CA GLY A 330 1.82 -2.21 -4.40
C GLY A 330 3.13 -1.62 -4.88
N LEU A 331 3.30 -1.60 -6.18
CA LEU A 331 4.52 -1.15 -6.89
C LEU A 331 4.30 0.16 -7.66
N GLY A 332 3.18 0.85 -7.43
CA GLY A 332 2.82 2.11 -8.09
C GLY A 332 1.34 2.44 -7.94
N GLU A 333 0.87 3.42 -8.71
CA GLU A 333 -0.48 4.01 -8.55
C GLU A 333 -1.56 3.32 -9.41
N LYS A 334 -1.21 2.67 -10.53
CA LYS A 334 -2.16 2.05 -11.45
C LYS A 334 -2.81 0.80 -10.85
N ALA A 335 -3.92 0.36 -11.40
CA ALA A 335 -4.61 -0.86 -10.96
C ALA A 335 -3.70 -2.10 -11.13
N GLU A 336 -2.98 -2.15 -12.22
CA GLU A 336 -2.06 -3.22 -12.61
C GLU A 336 -0.77 -3.25 -11.76
N ASP A 337 -0.48 -2.17 -10.99
CA ASP A 337 0.68 -2.09 -10.12
C ASP A 337 0.48 -2.81 -8.77
N LEU A 338 -0.69 -3.40 -8.53
CA LEU A 338 -0.88 -4.35 -7.45
C LEU A 338 -0.55 -5.77 -7.95
N ARG A 339 0.52 -6.34 -7.40
CA ARG A 339 1.02 -7.66 -7.80
C ARG A 339 0.88 -8.67 -6.67
N GLU A 340 0.69 -9.93 -7.03
CA GLU A 340 0.96 -11.02 -6.10
C GLU A 340 2.43 -10.98 -5.70
N PHE A 341 2.69 -11.33 -4.46
CA PHE A 341 4.06 -11.39 -3.98
C PHE A 341 4.76 -12.64 -4.51
N ASP A 342 5.97 -12.42 -5.02
CA ASP A 342 6.88 -13.47 -5.46
C ASP A 342 8.22 -13.23 -4.74
N ALA A 343 8.57 -14.12 -3.82
CA ALA A 343 9.75 -13.99 -2.97
C ALA A 343 11.04 -14.01 -3.80
N THR A 344 11.10 -14.88 -4.82
CA THR A 344 12.28 -15.00 -5.69
C THR A 344 12.46 -13.75 -6.52
N ALA A 345 11.40 -13.30 -7.20
CA ALA A 345 11.45 -12.07 -8.00
C ALA A 345 11.76 -10.83 -7.13
N PHE A 346 11.27 -10.79 -5.89
CA PHE A 346 11.57 -9.72 -4.95
C PHE A 346 13.05 -9.68 -4.55
N VAL A 347 13.63 -10.82 -4.15
CA VAL A 347 15.04 -10.92 -3.78
C VAL A 347 15.93 -10.62 -4.98
N ASP A 348 15.64 -11.19 -6.14
CA ASP A 348 16.38 -10.92 -7.36
C ASP A 348 16.35 -9.44 -7.73
N ALA A 349 15.20 -8.78 -7.59
CA ALA A 349 15.09 -7.35 -7.89
C ALA A 349 15.87 -6.46 -6.91
N ILE A 350 15.90 -6.80 -5.61
CA ILE A 350 16.68 -6.05 -4.62
C ILE A 350 18.19 -6.20 -4.84
N PHE A 351 18.65 -7.39 -5.21
CA PHE A 351 20.07 -7.70 -5.39
C PHE A 351 20.54 -7.61 -6.85
N ALA A 352 19.66 -7.21 -7.75
CA ALA A 352 20.02 -7.06 -9.16
C ALA A 352 21.11 -6.01 -9.35
N GLU A 353 22.00 -6.25 -10.31
CA GLU A 353 23.01 -5.29 -10.69
C GLU A 353 22.37 -4.08 -11.37
N THR A 354 22.75 -2.89 -10.97
CA THR A 354 22.43 -1.68 -11.74
C THR A 354 23.31 -1.75 -13.00
N SER A 355 22.72 -2.07 -14.15
CA SER A 355 23.41 -1.86 -15.43
C SER A 355 23.65 -0.34 -15.55
N GLU A 356 24.90 0.07 -15.55
CA GLU A 356 25.30 1.44 -15.92
C GLU A 356 24.93 1.76 -17.37
#